data_70e8e9623cb2bed36c200de662a71971
#
_entry.id   70e8e9623cb2bed36c200de662a71971
#
_cell.length_a   1.000
_cell.length_b   1.000
_cell.length_c   1.000
_cell.angle_alpha   90.00
_cell.angle_beta   90.00
_cell.angle_gamma   90.00
#
_symmetry.space_group_name_H-M   'P 1'
#
loop_
_entity.id
_entity.type
_entity.pdbx_description
1 polymer ?
#
loop_
_entity_poly.entity_id
_entity_poly.type
_entity_poly.pdbx_seq_one_letter_code
_entity_poly.pdbx_strand_id
1 'polypeptide(L)'
;MVHFKKKSQTLLLLILIIIFSINTNFFRNLYEVILHKFDNRITKKYDYCIGESIGYLLHIKKKYQINDNPKIINYVHTPHVIWSIINTKQIDQNSNKLILLNYPGPNLIKSLDKINNNLFELNDAYFLSDKFSEIKNLKILDTPNNNKKVSFVINIYTIDKFRNKKNIKTLKVKDKFDIRSKINLDMNLKDLNLTEKKLYFEIKDSNNTNSDNLKIKIILKNKYTLENFKIINKIDNCYYLEQV
;
A
#
# COMPACT_ATOMS: atom_id res chain seq x y z
N MET A 1 -56.90 -10.74 -34.19
CA MET A 1 -55.89 -11.58 -33.48
C MET A 1 -54.49 -10.96 -33.37
N VAL A 2 -54.01 -10.15 -34.32
CA VAL A 2 -52.67 -9.52 -34.35
C VAL A 2 -52.48 -8.47 -33.22
N HIS A 3 -53.53 -7.70 -32.88
CA HIS A 3 -53.48 -6.64 -31.86
C HIS A 3 -53.28 -7.18 -30.42
N PHE A 4 -53.79 -8.36 -30.10
CA PHE A 4 -53.64 -8.99 -28.79
C PHE A 4 -52.23 -9.49 -28.54
N LYS A 5 -51.57 -10.03 -29.61
CA LYS A 5 -50.18 -10.48 -29.54
C LYS A 5 -49.19 -9.32 -29.25
N LYS A 6 -49.43 -8.14 -29.86
CA LYS A 6 -48.59 -6.95 -29.63
C LYS A 6 -48.70 -6.44 -28.19
N LYS A 7 -49.91 -6.38 -27.63
CA LYS A 7 -50.09 -5.92 -26.23
C LYS A 7 -49.45 -6.87 -25.21
N SER A 8 -49.54 -8.17 -25.44
CA SER A 8 -48.88 -9.16 -24.57
C SER A 8 -47.35 -9.09 -24.61
N GLN A 9 -46.77 -8.86 -25.79
CA GLN A 9 -45.33 -8.69 -25.94
C GLN A 9 -44.82 -7.41 -25.25
N THR A 10 -45.57 -6.30 -25.35
CA THR A 10 -45.23 -5.04 -24.67
C THR A 10 -45.29 -5.18 -23.15
N LEU A 11 -46.31 -5.90 -22.64
CA LEU A 11 -46.43 -6.16 -21.21
C LEU A 11 -45.30 -7.02 -20.68
N LEU A 12 -44.91 -8.07 -21.42
CA LEU A 12 -43.80 -8.94 -21.05
C LEU A 12 -42.48 -8.19 -21.03
N LEU A 13 -42.26 -7.31 -21.99
CA LEU A 13 -41.04 -6.46 -22.06
C LEU A 13 -40.99 -5.47 -20.89
N LEU A 14 -42.11 -4.86 -20.51
CA LEU A 14 -42.20 -4.01 -19.33
C LEU A 14 -41.86 -4.76 -18.03
N ILE A 15 -42.41 -5.98 -17.87
CA ILE A 15 -42.10 -6.83 -16.71
C ILE A 15 -40.59 -7.17 -16.65
N LEU A 16 -39.99 -7.52 -17.78
CA LEU A 16 -38.54 -7.79 -17.85
C LEU A 16 -37.70 -6.57 -17.49
N ILE A 17 -38.08 -5.37 -17.96
CA ILE A 17 -37.39 -4.11 -17.60
C ILE A 17 -37.51 -3.85 -16.10
N ILE A 18 -38.68 -4.07 -15.50
CA ILE A 18 -38.89 -3.89 -14.06
C ILE A 18 -38.01 -4.89 -13.26
N ILE A 19 -38.02 -6.16 -13.62
CA ILE A 19 -37.23 -7.21 -12.98
C ILE A 19 -35.73 -6.87 -13.09
N PHE A 20 -35.27 -6.48 -14.29
CA PHE A 20 -33.89 -6.06 -14.50
C PHE A 20 -33.52 -4.84 -13.65
N SER A 21 -34.41 -3.85 -13.61
CA SER A 21 -34.19 -2.61 -12.85
C SER A 21 -34.11 -2.85 -11.34
N ILE A 22 -34.89 -3.79 -10.82
CA ILE A 22 -34.84 -4.19 -9.41
C ILE A 22 -33.56 -4.95 -9.11
N ASN A 23 -33.19 -5.94 -9.93
CA ASN A 23 -32.00 -6.75 -9.72
C ASN A 23 -30.68 -5.95 -9.84
N THR A 24 -30.64 -4.96 -10.72
CA THR A 24 -29.46 -4.10 -10.92
C THR A 24 -29.43 -2.88 -10.01
N ASN A 25 -30.42 -2.69 -9.15
CA ASN A 25 -30.60 -1.44 -8.37
C ASN A 25 -30.61 -0.19 -9.27
N PHE A 26 -31.09 -0.32 -10.50
CA PHE A 26 -31.02 0.75 -11.52
C PHE A 26 -31.63 2.06 -11.03
N PHE A 27 -32.81 2.06 -10.46
CA PHE A 27 -33.46 3.28 -9.97
C PHE A 27 -32.74 3.90 -8.80
N ARG A 28 -32.16 3.10 -7.92
CA ARG A 28 -31.33 3.59 -6.81
C ARG A 28 -30.07 4.26 -7.33
N ASN A 29 -29.41 3.64 -8.29
CA ASN A 29 -28.20 4.21 -8.89
C ASN A 29 -28.52 5.48 -9.69
N LEU A 30 -29.64 5.51 -10.43
CA LEU A 30 -30.10 6.68 -11.16
C LEU A 30 -30.44 7.85 -10.21
N TYR A 31 -31.12 7.56 -9.11
CA TYR A 31 -31.43 8.53 -8.07
C TYR A 31 -30.16 9.15 -7.47
N GLU A 32 -29.17 8.33 -7.12
CA GLU A 32 -27.86 8.81 -6.63
C GLU A 32 -27.12 9.66 -7.68
N VAL A 33 -27.24 9.32 -8.97
CA VAL A 33 -26.63 10.09 -10.06
C VAL A 33 -27.30 11.46 -10.24
N ILE A 34 -28.62 11.54 -10.12
CA ILE A 34 -29.37 12.79 -10.31
C ILE A 34 -29.21 13.71 -9.10
N LEU A 35 -29.30 13.19 -7.88
CA LEU A 35 -29.32 14.01 -6.67
C LEU A 35 -27.93 14.42 -6.17
N HIS A 36 -26.90 13.63 -6.44
CA HIS A 36 -25.58 13.91 -5.94
C HIS A 36 -24.64 14.38 -7.04
N LYS A 37 -23.99 15.53 -6.80
CA LYS A 37 -22.90 16.00 -7.66
C LYS A 37 -21.80 14.92 -7.75
N PHE A 38 -21.11 14.87 -8.88
CA PHE A 38 -20.04 13.91 -9.17
C PHE A 38 -19.04 13.76 -8.02
N ASP A 39 -18.56 14.88 -7.47
CA ASP A 39 -17.59 14.91 -6.37
C ASP A 39 -18.11 14.21 -5.10
N ASN A 40 -19.39 14.43 -4.76
CA ASN A 40 -20.01 13.80 -3.59
C ASN A 40 -20.17 12.28 -3.79
N ARG A 41 -20.44 11.83 -5.01
CA ARG A 41 -20.55 10.40 -5.32
C ARG A 41 -19.20 9.70 -5.24
N ILE A 42 -18.16 10.33 -5.78
CA ILE A 42 -16.79 9.81 -5.69
C ILE A 42 -16.35 9.74 -4.23
N THR A 43 -16.60 10.80 -3.46
CA THR A 43 -16.24 10.82 -2.04
C THR A 43 -16.94 9.73 -1.24
N LYS A 44 -18.25 9.49 -1.48
CA LYS A 44 -19.00 8.40 -0.84
C LYS A 44 -18.47 7.01 -1.21
N LYS A 45 -18.02 6.82 -2.46
CA LYS A 45 -17.58 5.51 -2.97
C LYS A 45 -16.15 5.17 -2.59
N TYR A 46 -15.26 6.15 -2.55
CA TYR A 46 -13.81 5.94 -2.41
C TYR A 46 -13.24 6.48 -1.10
N ASP A 47 -14.10 6.93 -0.19
CA ASP A 47 -13.75 7.51 1.10
C ASP A 47 -12.73 8.68 1.05
N TYR A 48 -12.54 9.34 2.19
CA TYR A 48 -11.62 10.47 2.26
C TYR A 48 -10.17 10.02 2.27
N CYS A 49 -9.80 9.08 3.14
CA CYS A 49 -8.41 8.70 3.36
C CYS A 49 -8.25 7.17 3.50
N ILE A 50 -8.83 6.42 2.57
CA ILE A 50 -8.71 4.97 2.47
C ILE A 50 -8.45 4.62 1.00
N GLY A 51 -7.56 3.67 0.75
CA GLY A 51 -7.24 3.19 -0.58
C GLY A 51 -6.70 4.31 -1.49
N GLU A 52 -7.46 4.69 -2.52
CA GLU A 52 -7.05 5.72 -3.47
C GLU A 52 -7.11 7.13 -2.92
N SER A 53 -7.88 7.36 -1.85
CA SER A 53 -8.04 8.66 -1.17
C SER A 53 -8.47 9.82 -2.08
N ILE A 54 -9.27 9.51 -3.11
CA ILE A 54 -9.75 10.51 -4.10
C ILE A 54 -10.57 11.61 -3.42
N GLY A 55 -11.38 11.25 -2.43
CA GLY A 55 -12.20 12.21 -1.70
C GLY A 55 -11.35 13.28 -1.02
N TYR A 56 -10.24 12.89 -0.39
CA TYR A 56 -9.30 13.83 0.21
C TYR A 56 -8.65 14.72 -0.84
N LEU A 57 -8.19 14.17 -1.96
CA LEU A 57 -7.56 14.94 -3.04
C LEU A 57 -8.51 15.98 -3.62
N LEU A 58 -9.76 15.64 -3.89
CA LEU A 58 -10.78 16.58 -4.37
C LEU A 58 -11.10 17.66 -3.33
N HIS A 59 -11.16 17.27 -2.05
CA HIS A 59 -11.39 18.23 -0.96
C HIS A 59 -10.29 19.29 -0.90
N ILE A 60 -9.01 18.87 -0.86
CA ILE A 60 -7.90 19.83 -0.77
C ILE A 60 -7.76 20.66 -2.04
N LYS A 61 -7.97 20.08 -3.23
CA LYS A 61 -7.98 20.80 -4.50
C LYS A 61 -8.99 21.95 -4.47
N LYS A 62 -10.21 21.67 -4.04
CA LYS A 62 -11.29 22.66 -3.97
C LYS A 62 -11.03 23.70 -2.88
N LYS A 63 -10.59 23.27 -1.69
CA LYS A 63 -10.41 24.15 -0.54
C LYS A 63 -9.23 25.11 -0.70
N TYR A 64 -8.14 24.64 -1.28
CA TYR A 64 -6.88 25.39 -1.39
C TYR A 64 -6.60 25.87 -2.81
N GLN A 65 -7.54 25.65 -3.76
CA GLN A 65 -7.40 26.06 -5.18
C GLN A 65 -6.04 25.66 -5.75
N ILE A 66 -5.65 24.39 -5.55
CA ILE A 66 -4.33 23.90 -5.94
C ILE A 66 -4.19 23.98 -7.45
N ASN A 67 -3.32 24.87 -7.92
CA ASN A 67 -2.98 25.06 -9.33
C ASN A 67 -1.60 24.50 -9.68
N ASP A 68 -0.75 24.33 -8.67
CA ASP A 68 0.54 23.64 -8.76
C ASP A 68 0.35 22.12 -8.69
N ASN A 69 1.35 21.39 -9.12
CA ASN A 69 1.35 19.93 -9.11
C ASN A 69 2.14 19.42 -7.89
N PRO A 70 1.52 19.30 -6.70
CA PRO A 70 2.21 18.81 -5.52
C PRO A 70 2.64 17.35 -5.73
N LYS A 71 3.74 16.98 -5.09
CA LYS A 71 4.15 15.59 -5.05
C LYS A 71 3.17 14.76 -4.24
N ILE A 72 2.63 13.67 -4.81
CA ILE A 72 1.69 12.79 -4.14
C ILE A 72 2.35 11.45 -3.85
N ILE A 73 2.30 11.03 -2.59
CA ILE A 73 2.79 9.73 -2.11
C ILE A 73 1.62 8.98 -1.48
N ASN A 74 1.18 7.89 -2.11
CA ASN A 74 0.19 6.99 -1.52
C ASN A 74 0.89 5.76 -0.93
N TYR A 75 0.69 5.49 0.37
CA TYR A 75 1.30 4.37 1.07
C TYR A 75 0.61 3.03 0.85
N VAL A 76 -0.60 3.05 0.29
CA VAL A 76 -1.30 1.84 -0.15
C VAL A 76 -0.92 1.55 -1.60
N HIS A 77 -0.88 0.27 -1.95
CA HIS A 77 -0.64 -0.18 -3.32
C HIS A 77 -1.94 -0.07 -4.14
N THR A 78 -2.23 1.14 -4.58
CA THR A 78 -3.34 1.45 -5.47
C THR A 78 -2.85 2.24 -6.67
N PRO A 79 -3.57 2.23 -7.80
CA PRO A 79 -3.22 3.06 -8.94
C PRO A 79 -3.03 4.53 -8.54
N HIS A 80 -2.09 5.19 -9.16
CA HIS A 80 -1.86 6.61 -8.90
C HIS A 80 -3.08 7.42 -9.31
N VAL A 81 -3.68 8.08 -8.34
CA VAL A 81 -4.83 8.99 -8.54
C VAL A 81 -4.41 10.43 -8.88
N ILE A 82 -3.20 10.60 -9.37
CA ILE A 82 -2.62 11.90 -9.77
C ILE A 82 -3.57 12.65 -10.72
N TRP A 83 -4.26 11.94 -11.60
CA TRP A 83 -5.24 12.51 -12.54
C TRP A 83 -6.36 13.31 -11.87
N SER A 84 -6.68 13.05 -10.63
CA SER A 84 -7.76 13.76 -9.90
C SER A 84 -7.38 15.18 -9.48
N ILE A 85 -6.09 15.44 -9.31
CA ILE A 85 -5.56 16.74 -8.92
C ILE A 85 -4.94 17.49 -10.09
N ILE A 86 -4.20 16.79 -10.95
CA ILE A 86 -3.36 17.40 -11.97
C ILE A 86 -4.22 17.79 -13.17
N ASN A 87 -4.31 19.08 -13.43
CA ASN A 87 -4.91 19.61 -14.65
C ASN A 87 -3.90 19.72 -15.81
N THR A 88 -2.61 19.52 -15.55
CA THR A 88 -1.53 19.65 -16.52
C THR A 88 -0.68 18.38 -16.59
N LYS A 89 -0.13 18.10 -17.78
CA LYS A 89 0.65 16.88 -18.05
C LYS A 89 2.04 16.86 -17.37
N GLN A 90 2.47 17.93 -16.74
CA GLN A 90 3.80 18.03 -16.14
C GLN A 90 3.67 18.08 -14.62
N ILE A 91 4.36 17.14 -13.96
CA ILE A 91 4.60 17.20 -12.51
C ILE A 91 5.64 18.27 -12.31
N ASP A 92 5.28 19.35 -11.61
CA ASP A 92 6.24 20.38 -11.22
C ASP A 92 7.17 19.78 -10.16
N GLN A 93 8.40 19.46 -10.58
CA GLN A 93 9.41 18.87 -9.68
C GLN A 93 9.86 19.86 -8.60
N ASN A 94 9.55 21.14 -8.76
CA ASN A 94 9.94 22.20 -7.85
C ASN A 94 8.84 22.60 -6.85
N SER A 95 7.72 21.87 -6.82
CA SER A 95 6.68 22.16 -5.84
C SER A 95 7.20 21.90 -4.42
N ASN A 96 7.14 22.90 -3.55
CA ASN A 96 7.43 22.77 -2.12
C ASN A 96 6.29 22.08 -1.36
N LYS A 97 5.25 21.63 -2.07
CA LYS A 97 4.06 20.99 -1.50
C LYS A 97 4.09 19.49 -1.69
N LEU A 98 3.65 18.79 -0.65
CA LEU A 98 3.63 17.32 -0.58
C LEU A 98 2.26 16.85 -0.07
N ILE A 99 1.71 15.84 -0.71
CA ILE A 99 0.50 15.17 -0.26
C ILE A 99 0.87 13.74 0.12
N LEU A 100 0.61 13.39 1.38
CA LEU A 100 0.75 12.02 1.88
C LEU A 100 -0.64 11.42 2.04
N LEU A 101 -0.88 10.30 1.38
CA LEU A 101 -2.12 9.54 1.46
C LEU A 101 -1.86 8.22 2.19
N ASN A 102 -2.77 7.85 3.10
CA ASN A 102 -2.66 6.63 3.90
C ASN A 102 -1.31 6.54 4.66
N TYR A 103 -0.86 7.63 5.23
CA TYR A 103 0.43 7.72 5.91
C TYR A 103 0.49 6.82 7.14
N PRO A 104 1.40 5.84 7.20
CA PRO A 104 1.44 4.86 8.29
C PRO A 104 2.16 5.36 9.54
N GLY A 105 2.62 6.61 9.56
CA GLY A 105 3.47 7.14 10.61
C GLY A 105 4.98 7.02 10.28
N PRO A 106 5.86 7.31 11.26
CA PRO A 106 7.31 7.34 11.04
C PRO A 106 7.92 5.96 10.71
N ASN A 107 7.25 4.90 11.14
CA ASN A 107 7.68 3.51 10.87
C ASN A 107 6.50 2.65 10.46
N LEU A 108 6.72 1.80 9.45
CA LEU A 108 5.77 0.78 9.01
C LEU A 108 6.28 -0.61 9.36
N ILE A 109 5.43 -1.44 9.96
CA ILE A 109 5.70 -2.87 10.17
C ILE A 109 5.10 -3.63 8.99
N LYS A 110 5.95 -4.30 8.19
CA LYS A 110 5.53 -5.13 7.06
C LYS A 110 5.91 -6.58 7.30
N SER A 111 4.98 -7.50 7.06
CA SER A 111 5.26 -8.93 7.05
C SER A 111 5.94 -9.29 5.73
N LEU A 112 6.88 -10.24 5.78
CA LEU A 112 7.45 -10.85 4.59
C LEU A 112 6.60 -12.03 4.16
N ASP A 113 6.52 -12.26 2.86
CA ASP A 113 5.80 -13.40 2.32
C ASP A 113 6.69 -14.63 2.35
N LYS A 114 6.15 -15.71 2.90
CA LYS A 114 6.85 -16.99 3.01
C LYS A 114 6.80 -17.70 1.65
N ILE A 115 7.97 -17.93 1.05
CA ILE A 115 8.11 -18.68 -0.20
C ILE A 115 8.25 -20.19 0.10
N ASN A 116 9.07 -20.52 1.10
CA ASN A 116 9.20 -21.88 1.64
C ASN A 116 9.60 -21.79 3.12
N ASN A 117 9.89 -22.92 3.74
CA ASN A 117 10.13 -22.97 5.18
C ASN A 117 11.21 -22.02 5.69
N ASN A 118 12.21 -21.72 4.87
CA ASN A 118 13.36 -20.92 5.28
C ASN A 118 13.57 -19.67 4.43
N LEU A 119 12.72 -19.44 3.41
CA LEU A 119 12.88 -18.35 2.46
C LEU A 119 11.66 -17.43 2.48
N PHE A 120 11.92 -16.14 2.64
CA PHE A 120 10.94 -15.09 2.70
C PHE A 120 11.27 -14.01 1.67
N GLU A 121 10.25 -13.41 1.06
CA GLU A 121 10.36 -12.36 0.07
C GLU A 121 9.72 -11.07 0.58
N LEU A 122 10.38 -9.95 0.31
CA LEU A 122 9.77 -8.64 0.46
C LEU A 122 9.10 -8.27 -0.86
N ASN A 123 7.79 -8.46 -0.92
CA ASN A 123 6.99 -8.05 -2.07
C ASN A 123 6.99 -6.54 -2.23
N ASP A 124 6.91 -6.10 -3.50
CA ASP A 124 6.85 -4.69 -3.88
C ASP A 124 8.04 -3.85 -3.39
N ALA A 125 9.20 -4.47 -3.24
CA ALA A 125 10.39 -3.82 -2.71
C ALA A 125 10.75 -2.53 -3.47
N TYR A 126 10.53 -2.48 -4.79
CA TYR A 126 10.78 -1.31 -5.61
C TYR A 126 9.86 -0.12 -5.27
N PHE A 127 8.57 -0.37 -4.97
CA PHE A 127 7.66 0.67 -4.51
C PHE A 127 8.02 1.21 -3.13
N LEU A 128 8.64 0.34 -2.31
CA LEU A 128 9.01 0.73 -0.95
C LEU A 128 10.16 1.73 -0.95
N SER A 129 11.10 1.63 -1.91
CA SER A 129 12.24 2.55 -2.00
C SER A 129 11.84 4.01 -2.24
N ASP A 130 10.68 4.26 -2.84
CA ASP A 130 10.18 5.63 -3.03
C ASP A 130 9.59 6.24 -1.76
N LYS A 131 9.06 5.39 -0.87
CA LYS A 131 8.30 5.76 0.33
C LYS A 131 9.14 5.69 1.60
N PHE A 132 10.08 4.75 1.66
CA PHE A 132 10.89 4.47 2.84
C PHE A 132 12.38 4.67 2.55
N SER A 133 13.11 5.07 3.58
CA SER A 133 14.56 5.32 3.50
C SER A 133 15.38 4.07 3.82
N GLU A 134 14.94 3.29 4.80
CA GLU A 134 15.72 2.15 5.30
C GLU A 134 14.85 1.04 5.87
N ILE A 135 15.38 -0.18 5.88
CA ILE A 135 14.92 -1.28 6.71
C ILE A 135 15.65 -1.20 8.04
N LYS A 136 14.97 -0.68 9.06
CA LYS A 136 15.57 -0.42 10.36
C LYS A 136 15.80 -1.70 11.16
N ASN A 137 14.76 -2.52 11.27
CA ASN A 137 14.80 -3.70 12.11
C ASN A 137 14.08 -4.88 11.44
N LEU A 138 14.46 -6.07 11.88
CA LEU A 138 13.78 -7.32 11.58
C LEU A 138 13.27 -7.93 12.89
N LYS A 139 12.04 -8.45 12.88
CA LYS A 139 11.45 -9.24 13.94
C LYS A 139 11.14 -10.63 13.43
N ILE A 140 11.55 -11.62 14.18
CA ILE A 140 11.18 -13.00 13.94
C ILE A 140 10.08 -13.34 14.93
N LEU A 141 8.98 -13.90 14.44
CA LEU A 141 7.86 -14.35 15.23
C LEU A 141 7.76 -15.85 15.04
N ASP A 142 8.04 -16.61 16.09
CA ASP A 142 7.77 -18.04 16.13
C ASP A 142 6.49 -18.29 16.91
N THR A 143 5.80 -19.38 16.59
CA THR A 143 4.68 -19.90 17.35
C THR A 143 5.14 -21.11 18.17
N PRO A 144 4.52 -21.50 19.15
CA PRO A 144 4.54 -21.47 20.61
C PRO A 144 5.48 -22.43 21.35
N ASN A 145 6.70 -22.66 20.89
CA ASN A 145 7.69 -23.38 21.72
C ASN A 145 8.72 -22.41 22.32
N ASN A 146 8.27 -21.67 23.31
CA ASN A 146 8.90 -20.47 23.88
C ASN A 146 10.24 -20.68 24.63
N ASN A 147 10.86 -21.87 24.66
CA ASN A 147 12.00 -22.11 25.53
C ASN A 147 13.25 -22.69 24.87
N LYS A 148 13.35 -22.72 23.54
CA LYS A 148 14.57 -23.21 22.89
C LYS A 148 15.50 -22.05 22.54
N LYS A 149 16.73 -22.13 23.03
CA LYS A 149 17.86 -21.31 22.56
C LYS A 149 18.11 -21.68 21.10
N VAL A 150 17.86 -20.76 20.19
CA VAL A 150 18.01 -20.99 18.76
C VAL A 150 19.13 -20.09 18.23
N SER A 151 20.14 -20.68 17.61
CA SER A 151 21.12 -19.96 16.83
C SER A 151 20.79 -20.12 15.34
N PHE A 152 20.73 -19.04 14.61
CA PHE A 152 20.45 -19.05 13.19
C PHE A 152 21.24 -17.98 12.44
N VAL A 153 21.36 -18.19 11.13
CA VAL A 153 22.00 -17.24 10.21
C VAL A 153 20.93 -16.73 9.26
N ILE A 154 20.84 -15.42 9.13
CA ILE A 154 19.96 -14.78 8.15
C ILE A 154 20.84 -14.27 7.00
N ASN A 155 20.62 -14.78 5.80
CA ASN A 155 21.22 -14.25 4.59
C ASN A 155 20.21 -13.36 3.89
N ILE A 156 20.59 -12.10 3.65
CA ILE A 156 19.80 -11.12 2.94
C ILE A 156 20.44 -10.90 1.59
N TYR A 157 19.69 -11.12 0.52
CA TYR A 157 20.20 -11.00 -0.84
C TYR A 157 19.13 -10.51 -1.82
N THR A 158 19.58 -9.97 -2.94
CA THR A 158 18.70 -9.63 -4.07
C THR A 158 18.89 -10.63 -5.21
N ILE A 159 17.81 -10.83 -5.95
CA ILE A 159 17.83 -11.56 -7.23
C ILE A 159 17.32 -10.60 -8.31
N ASP A 160 18.08 -10.45 -9.40
CA ASP A 160 17.68 -9.66 -10.54
C ASP A 160 16.81 -10.46 -11.53
N LYS A 161 16.33 -9.80 -12.59
CA LYS A 161 15.52 -10.43 -13.66
C LYS A 161 16.26 -11.55 -14.41
N PHE A 162 17.59 -11.57 -14.37
CA PHE A 162 18.43 -12.61 -14.97
C PHE A 162 18.76 -13.74 -13.99
N ARG A 163 18.14 -13.76 -12.80
CA ARG A 163 18.36 -14.73 -11.70
C ARG A 163 19.75 -14.64 -11.05
N ASN A 164 20.50 -13.55 -11.25
CA ASN A 164 21.75 -13.36 -10.54
C ASN A 164 21.48 -13.02 -9.07
N LYS A 165 22.07 -13.81 -8.17
CA LYS A 165 21.98 -13.64 -6.73
C LYS A 165 23.13 -12.74 -6.25
N LYS A 166 22.80 -11.62 -5.57
CA LYS A 166 23.79 -10.75 -4.92
C LYS A 166 23.53 -10.77 -3.42
N ASN A 167 24.49 -11.29 -2.65
CA ASN A 167 24.41 -11.23 -1.18
C ASN A 167 24.65 -9.78 -0.72
N ILE A 168 23.78 -9.30 0.18
CA ILE A 168 23.83 -7.95 0.73
C ILE A 168 24.36 -7.99 2.14
N LYS A 169 23.79 -8.85 2.99
CA LYS A 169 24.12 -8.91 4.42
C LYS A 169 23.91 -10.33 4.95
N THR A 170 24.81 -10.76 5.81
CA THR A 170 24.67 -11.99 6.58
C THR A 170 24.71 -11.66 8.05
N LEU A 171 23.69 -12.09 8.77
CA LEU A 171 23.56 -11.85 10.21
C LEU A 171 23.65 -13.20 10.94
N LYS A 172 24.52 -13.26 11.94
CA LYS A 172 24.62 -14.44 12.82
C LYS A 172 23.97 -14.08 14.14
N VAL A 173 22.88 -14.78 14.47
CA VAL A 173 22.16 -14.62 15.72
C VAL A 173 22.55 -15.74 16.66
N LYS A 174 23.17 -15.42 17.79
CA LYS A 174 23.72 -16.36 18.78
C LYS A 174 22.74 -16.65 19.92
N ASP A 175 22.94 -17.74 20.61
CA ASP A 175 22.20 -18.54 21.60
C ASP A 175 21.34 -17.88 22.69
N LYS A 176 21.18 -16.59 22.75
CA LYS A 176 20.36 -15.90 23.76
C LYS A 176 19.32 -14.96 23.14
N PHE A 177 18.95 -15.23 21.90
CA PHE A 177 18.01 -14.36 21.23
C PHE A 177 16.60 -14.65 21.75
N ASP A 178 16.05 -13.69 22.48
CA ASP A 178 14.59 -13.66 22.70
C ASP A 178 13.93 -13.42 21.34
N ILE A 179 13.15 -14.38 20.85
CA ILE A 179 12.42 -14.34 19.58
C ILE A 179 11.57 -13.06 19.47
N ARG A 180 11.25 -12.42 20.58
CA ARG A 180 10.56 -11.12 20.61
C ARG A 180 11.49 -9.93 20.40
N SER A 181 12.81 -10.11 20.42
CA SER A 181 13.75 -9.02 20.25
C SER A 181 13.82 -8.55 18.80
N LYS A 182 14.20 -7.32 18.61
CA LYS A 182 14.42 -6.70 17.30
C LYS A 182 15.88 -6.89 16.90
N ILE A 183 16.11 -7.35 15.68
CA ILE A 183 17.45 -7.38 15.07
C ILE A 183 17.64 -6.09 14.29
N ASN A 184 18.64 -5.31 14.64
CA ASN A 184 18.98 -4.09 13.89
C ASN A 184 19.55 -4.46 12.53
N LEU A 185 18.96 -3.93 11.48
CA LEU A 185 19.41 -4.11 10.10
C LEU A 185 20.11 -2.88 9.57
N ASP A 186 19.54 -1.72 9.77
CA ASP A 186 20.01 -0.41 9.31
C ASP A 186 20.47 -0.46 7.84
N MET A 187 19.57 -0.98 6.98
CA MET A 187 19.84 -1.15 5.54
C MET A 187 19.17 -0.03 4.76
N ASN A 188 19.96 0.80 4.10
CA ASN A 188 19.46 1.87 3.24
C ASN A 188 18.85 1.26 1.95
N LEU A 189 17.58 1.58 1.68
CA LEU A 189 16.88 1.05 0.50
C LEU A 189 17.42 1.61 -0.82
N LYS A 190 17.98 2.82 -0.81
CA LYS A 190 18.59 3.40 -2.03
C LYS A 190 19.80 2.60 -2.50
N ASP A 191 20.64 2.11 -1.56
CA ASP A 191 21.86 1.39 -1.87
C ASP A 191 21.57 0.00 -2.44
N LEU A 192 20.35 -0.52 -2.22
CA LEU A 192 19.95 -1.83 -2.70
C LEU A 192 19.57 -1.85 -4.17
N ASN A 193 19.26 -0.70 -4.77
CA ASN A 193 18.79 -0.56 -6.17
C ASN A 193 17.74 -1.60 -6.54
N LEU A 194 16.58 -1.51 -5.91
CA LEU A 194 15.51 -2.53 -5.99
C LEU A 194 14.61 -2.41 -7.23
N THR A 195 14.90 -1.50 -8.16
CA THR A 195 14.02 -1.19 -9.31
C THR A 195 13.68 -2.41 -10.16
N GLU A 196 14.64 -3.35 -10.30
CA GLU A 196 14.44 -4.60 -11.06
C GLU A 196 14.85 -5.83 -10.26
N LYS A 197 14.87 -5.74 -8.93
CA LYS A 197 15.36 -6.78 -8.05
C LYS A 197 14.36 -7.09 -6.95
N LYS A 198 14.29 -8.37 -6.62
CA LYS A 198 13.53 -8.85 -5.47
C LYS A 198 14.46 -9.02 -4.27
N LEU A 199 13.97 -8.69 -3.08
CA LEU A 199 14.72 -8.80 -1.84
C LEU A 199 14.26 -10.04 -1.06
N TYR A 200 15.21 -10.92 -0.75
CA TYR A 200 14.98 -12.18 -0.07
C TYR A 200 15.69 -12.24 1.27
N PHE A 201 15.06 -12.94 2.20
CA PHE A 201 15.58 -13.25 3.53
C PHE A 201 15.57 -14.77 3.69
N GLU A 202 16.75 -15.39 3.73
CA GLU A 202 16.93 -16.82 3.89
C GLU A 202 17.43 -17.10 5.32
N ILE A 203 16.68 -17.91 6.07
CA ILE A 203 17.09 -18.32 7.41
C ILE A 203 17.70 -19.70 7.33
N LYS A 204 18.97 -19.80 7.78
CA LYS A 204 19.66 -21.07 7.95
C LYS A 204 19.73 -21.38 9.44
N ASP A 205 19.00 -22.39 9.86
CA ASP A 205 19.03 -22.86 11.24
C ASP A 205 20.18 -23.84 11.43
N SER A 206 20.94 -23.65 12.51
CA SER A 206 22.00 -24.59 12.87
C SER A 206 21.48 -25.86 13.55
N ASN A 207 20.21 -25.89 13.99
CA ASN A 207 19.68 -26.93 14.87
C ASN A 207 18.41 -27.65 14.37
N ASN A 208 18.10 -27.66 13.07
CA ASN A 208 17.01 -28.44 12.48
C ASN A 208 15.63 -28.22 13.14
N THR A 209 15.29 -26.99 13.52
CA THR A 209 13.96 -26.68 14.05
C THR A 209 12.95 -26.60 12.92
N ASN A 210 11.81 -27.27 13.09
CA ASN A 210 10.68 -27.21 12.15
C ASN A 210 10.20 -25.76 12.00
N SER A 211 10.60 -25.13 10.91
CA SER A 211 10.34 -23.69 10.62
C SER A 211 8.95 -23.43 10.04
N ASP A 212 8.02 -24.39 10.12
CA ASP A 212 6.72 -24.28 9.44
C ASP A 212 5.88 -23.08 9.87
N ASN A 213 6.06 -22.64 11.11
CA ASN A 213 5.30 -21.53 11.69
C ASN A 213 6.09 -20.20 11.76
N LEU A 214 7.29 -20.17 11.20
CA LEU A 214 8.14 -18.98 11.25
C LEU A 214 7.51 -17.83 10.45
N LYS A 215 7.39 -16.67 11.07
CA LYS A 215 6.95 -15.42 10.44
C LYS A 215 8.01 -14.35 10.65
N ILE A 216 8.33 -13.62 9.59
CA ILE A 216 9.27 -12.51 9.65
C ILE A 216 8.52 -11.20 9.39
N LYS A 217 8.79 -10.21 10.21
CA LYS A 217 8.35 -8.83 10.00
C LYS A 217 9.55 -7.92 9.93
N ILE A 218 9.50 -6.94 9.06
CA ILE A 218 10.48 -5.86 8.98
C ILE A 218 9.86 -4.55 9.45
N ILE A 219 10.70 -3.68 9.97
CA ILE A 219 10.34 -2.31 10.32
C ILE A 219 11.01 -1.39 9.31
N LEU A 220 10.20 -0.72 8.51
CA LEU A 220 10.60 0.25 7.50
C LEU A 220 10.52 1.64 8.10
N LYS A 221 11.58 2.44 7.97
CA LYS A 221 11.58 3.85 8.35
C LYS A 221 11.08 4.70 7.20
N ASN A 222 10.12 5.55 7.49
CA ASN A 222 9.54 6.43 6.50
C ASN A 222 10.57 7.47 6.01
N LYS A 223 10.54 7.76 4.70
CA LYS A 223 11.36 8.79 4.08
C LYS A 223 10.85 10.21 4.42
N TYR A 224 9.54 10.34 4.59
CA TYR A 224 8.88 11.60 4.89
C TYR A 224 8.47 11.61 6.35
N THR A 225 9.14 12.43 7.15
CA THR A 225 8.81 12.66 8.57
C THR A 225 8.05 13.99 8.66
N LEU A 226 6.94 14.00 9.37
CA LEU A 226 6.07 15.19 9.46
C LEU A 226 6.77 16.38 10.12
N GLU A 227 7.82 16.14 10.89
CA GLU A 227 8.61 17.18 11.59
C GLU A 227 9.28 18.18 10.64
N ASN A 228 9.56 17.76 9.40
CA ASN A 228 10.22 18.58 8.39
C ASN A 228 9.22 19.38 7.53
N PHE A 229 7.95 19.37 7.89
CA PHE A 229 6.90 19.97 7.09
C PHE A 229 5.91 20.76 7.95
N LYS A 230 5.42 21.87 7.41
CA LYS A 230 4.25 22.55 7.93
C LYS A 230 2.98 21.82 7.45
N ILE A 231 2.14 21.41 8.39
CA ILE A 231 0.86 20.77 8.07
C ILE A 231 -0.15 21.83 7.68
N ILE A 232 -0.56 21.85 6.40
CA ILE A 232 -1.59 22.75 5.88
C ILE A 232 -2.99 22.17 6.15
N ASN A 233 -3.14 20.86 5.92
CA ASN A 233 -4.38 20.13 6.18
C ASN A 233 -4.09 18.70 6.60
N LYS A 234 -4.97 18.16 7.46
CA LYS A 234 -4.95 16.77 7.91
C LYS A 234 -6.37 16.27 8.03
N ILE A 235 -6.65 15.08 7.46
CA ILE A 235 -7.85 14.29 7.70
C ILE A 235 -7.37 12.84 7.86
N ASP A 236 -7.62 12.24 9.01
CA ASP A 236 -7.14 10.88 9.35
C ASP A 236 -5.64 10.71 9.08
N ASN A 237 -5.28 9.80 8.19
CA ASN A 237 -3.91 9.51 7.77
C ASN A 237 -3.52 10.16 6.44
N CYS A 238 -4.25 11.20 6.02
CA CYS A 238 -3.92 11.99 4.84
C CYS A 238 -3.49 13.40 5.24
N TYR A 239 -2.43 13.87 4.59
CA TYR A 239 -1.79 15.13 4.92
C TYR A 239 -1.53 15.94 3.65
N TYR A 240 -1.81 17.23 3.72
CA TYR A 240 -1.33 18.24 2.78
C TYR A 240 -0.30 19.09 3.49
N LEU A 241 0.92 19.08 2.97
CA LEU A 241 2.11 19.57 3.62
C LEU A 241 2.82 20.61 2.75
N GLU A 242 3.53 21.51 3.40
CA GLU A 242 4.45 22.47 2.78
C GLU A 242 5.83 22.29 3.39
N GLN A 243 6.86 22.25 2.56
CA GLN A 243 8.24 22.17 3.03
C GLN A 243 8.63 23.47 3.70
N VAL A 244 9.19 23.40 4.90
CA VAL A 244 9.68 24.54 5.68
C VAL A 244 11.05 24.96 5.21
#